data_6868c2427236fb35f2c572125b7bf124
#
_entry.id   6868c2427236fb35f2c572125b7bf124
#
_cell.length_a   1.000
_cell.length_b   1.000
_cell.length_c   1.000
_cell.angle_alpha   90.00
_cell.angle_beta   90.00
_cell.angle_gamma   90.00
#
_symmetry.space_group_name_H-M   'P 1'
#
loop_
_entity.id
_entity.type
_entity.pdbx_description
1 polymer ?
#
loop_
_entity_poly.entity_id
_entity_poly.type
_entity_poly.pdbx_seq_one_letter_code
_entity_poly.pdbx_strand_id
1 'polypeptide(L)'
;PRLPSDEDGRYAGDDSYGPFSLSTRGRQGSGTLGIGLLLDLGDAGDEYRSLRTSQGWGALGVGILYDAGGDDRYLCEAGCQGAAAFGIGLLVDDGDGIDHYEGYHAVQGFADSLAVSALYDAGGDDTYLAQPDDVLYYSPQDPGRSNSSLSQGAGFGRRSDIELGGDGVYMSGGLGILRDRDGNDDYECAIFGQGTGYWFAFGILADGGGNDHYDARWYVQGGAAHYAMAALWDAGGDDVYNAEARRMNVTLGGGHDFSNAFLLDDAGDDIYGAPNLSLGAGNEDGFGLFVDGGGIDAYECSSDFSFGNASVDPASGRRTTVPTMGLFLDADGDDTYVRPDTARPADDALWTQRMHAAAPVMEWEWGAGVDRTAGVTGL
;
A
#
# COMPACT_ATOMS: atom_id res chain seq x y z
N PRO A 1 4.71 14.07 14.99
CA PRO A 1 4.67 14.20 16.46
C PRO A 1 3.44 13.49 17.00
N ARG A 2 3.65 12.61 17.97
CA ARG A 2 2.64 11.82 18.61
C ARG A 2 1.53 12.68 19.23
N LEU A 3 0.28 12.35 18.95
CA LEU A 3 -0.85 13.02 19.55
C LEU A 3 -0.91 12.76 21.07
N PRO A 4 -1.28 13.76 21.89
CA PRO A 4 -1.41 13.55 23.33
C PRO A 4 -2.48 12.51 23.65
N SER A 5 -2.13 11.50 24.42
CA SER A 5 -3.06 10.47 24.86
C SER A 5 -4.14 10.98 25.82
N ASP A 6 -4.00 12.20 26.28
CA ASP A 6 -4.87 12.85 27.27
C ASP A 6 -5.91 13.81 26.68
N GLU A 7 -6.08 13.84 25.37
CA GLU A 7 -7.10 14.68 24.73
C GLU A 7 -8.51 14.44 25.33
N ASP A 8 -8.79 13.21 25.74
CA ASP A 8 -9.98 12.85 26.49
C ASP A 8 -9.84 13.00 28.03
N GLY A 9 -8.66 13.35 28.52
CA GLY A 9 -8.36 13.47 29.94
C GLY A 9 -8.41 12.15 30.73
N ARG A 10 -8.39 10.99 30.03
CA ARG A 10 -8.62 9.70 30.69
C ARG A 10 -7.39 8.89 30.99
N TYR A 11 -6.32 9.11 30.24
CA TYR A 11 -5.14 8.24 30.30
C TYR A 11 -3.83 9.01 30.45
N ALA A 12 -3.90 10.32 30.71
CA ALA A 12 -2.73 11.12 31.02
C ALA A 12 -1.98 10.53 32.21
N GLY A 13 -0.79 10.03 31.97
CA GLY A 13 0.06 9.46 33.03
C GLY A 13 -0.27 8.04 33.46
N ASP A 14 -1.18 7.33 32.80
CA ASP A 14 -1.42 5.90 33.03
C ASP A 14 -0.60 5.04 32.10
N ASP A 15 0.61 4.71 32.51
CA ASP A 15 1.53 3.87 31.73
C ASP A 15 1.11 2.40 31.64
N SER A 16 0.06 1.97 32.36
CA SER A 16 -0.39 0.58 32.36
C SER A 16 -1.01 0.14 31.04
N TYR A 17 -1.50 1.08 30.23
CA TYR A 17 -2.08 0.84 28.91
C TYR A 17 -1.13 1.23 27.76
N GLY A 18 0.09 1.66 28.07
CA GLY A 18 1.05 2.15 27.11
C GLY A 18 0.63 3.49 26.47
N PRO A 19 1.15 3.77 25.28
CA PRO A 19 0.91 5.05 24.60
C PRO A 19 -0.47 5.18 23.94
N PHE A 20 -1.35 4.23 24.06
CA PHE A 20 -2.60 4.17 23.30
C PHE A 20 -3.78 4.81 24.06
N SER A 21 -4.64 5.47 23.32
CA SER A 21 -5.96 5.84 23.81
C SER A 21 -6.91 4.65 23.68
N LEU A 22 -7.67 4.40 24.73
CA LEU A 22 -8.79 3.43 24.71
C LEU A 22 -10.12 4.10 24.37
N SER A 23 -10.13 5.34 23.89
CA SER A 23 -11.36 6.03 23.50
C SER A 23 -12.03 5.31 22.34
N THR A 24 -13.28 4.93 22.53
CA THR A 24 -14.14 4.33 21.50
C THR A 24 -15.23 5.30 21.05
N ARG A 25 -15.16 6.56 21.44
CA ARG A 25 -16.15 7.58 21.05
C ARG A 25 -15.93 7.97 19.59
N GLY A 26 -16.98 7.82 18.82
CA GLY A 26 -17.01 8.34 17.44
C GLY A 26 -16.97 9.87 17.41
N ARG A 27 -16.20 10.43 16.48
CA ARG A 27 -16.01 11.87 16.28
C ARG A 27 -15.89 12.17 14.80
N GLN A 28 -16.06 13.41 14.40
CA GLN A 28 -15.76 13.91 13.06
C GLN A 28 -16.26 12.98 11.96
N GLY A 29 -17.57 12.75 11.91
CA GLY A 29 -18.19 11.91 10.89
C GLY A 29 -18.11 10.40 11.16
N SER A 30 -17.60 9.93 12.31
CA SER A 30 -17.53 8.49 12.60
C SER A 30 -18.91 7.85 12.81
N GLY A 31 -19.14 6.69 12.18
CA GLY A 31 -20.36 5.88 12.31
C GLY A 31 -20.11 4.51 12.93
N THR A 32 -20.57 4.28 14.18
CA THR A 32 -20.51 2.98 14.86
C THR A 32 -21.93 2.46 15.09
N LEU A 33 -22.28 1.32 14.50
CA LEU A 33 -23.64 0.75 14.51
C LEU A 33 -24.72 1.72 13.99
N GLY A 34 -24.33 2.69 13.16
CA GLY A 34 -25.19 3.74 12.65
C GLY A 34 -24.49 4.58 11.60
N ILE A 35 -24.99 5.78 11.34
CA ILE A 35 -24.40 6.72 10.38
C ILE A 35 -23.84 7.92 11.12
N GLY A 36 -22.55 8.23 10.88
CA GLY A 36 -21.92 9.48 11.26
C GLY A 36 -21.62 10.31 10.02
N LEU A 37 -21.88 11.59 10.10
CA LEU A 37 -21.63 12.52 8.98
C LEU A 37 -21.09 13.83 9.54
N LEU A 38 -19.98 14.31 8.96
CA LEU A 38 -19.49 15.66 9.09
C LEU A 38 -19.40 16.24 7.67
N LEU A 39 -19.89 17.44 7.50
CA LEU A 39 -19.76 18.21 6.27
C LEU A 39 -19.15 19.56 6.63
N ASP A 40 -17.98 19.85 6.12
CA ASP A 40 -17.47 21.19 5.99
C ASP A 40 -17.69 21.66 4.54
N LEU A 41 -18.18 22.86 4.38
CA LEU A 41 -18.51 23.44 3.09
C LEU A 41 -17.76 24.78 2.90
N GLY A 42 -16.78 25.02 3.75
CA GLY A 42 -15.86 26.13 3.68
C GLY A 42 -14.75 25.90 2.64
N ASP A 43 -13.87 26.86 2.55
CA ASP A 43 -12.63 26.84 1.76
C ASP A 43 -11.44 27.32 2.61
N ALA A 44 -11.59 27.27 3.93
CA ALA A 44 -10.57 27.72 4.88
C ALA A 44 -9.80 26.50 5.40
N GLY A 45 -8.51 26.67 5.61
CA GLY A 45 -7.71 25.61 6.21
C GLY A 45 -8.19 25.24 7.62
N ASP A 46 -8.52 23.97 7.84
CA ASP A 46 -9.08 23.39 9.05
C ASP A 46 -8.13 22.41 9.75
N GLU A 47 -8.38 22.14 11.03
CA GLU A 47 -7.65 21.11 11.78
C GLU A 47 -8.61 20.07 12.35
N TYR A 48 -8.62 18.88 11.77
CA TYR A 48 -9.34 17.70 12.23
C TYR A 48 -8.45 16.87 13.14
N ARG A 49 -8.62 17.01 14.46
CA ARG A 49 -7.77 16.35 15.43
C ARG A 49 -8.52 15.39 16.33
N SER A 50 -8.06 14.15 16.41
CA SER A 50 -8.66 13.15 17.30
C SER A 50 -7.65 12.04 17.61
N LEU A 51 -7.98 11.15 18.56
CA LEU A 51 -7.13 9.99 18.85
C LEU A 51 -7.52 8.79 18.02
N ARG A 52 -8.80 8.40 18.04
CA ARG A 52 -9.28 7.17 17.38
C ARG A 52 -10.73 7.27 16.97
N THR A 53 -11.13 6.39 16.05
CA THR A 53 -12.50 6.20 15.57
C THR A 53 -13.16 7.51 15.14
N SER A 54 -12.54 8.17 14.17
CA SER A 54 -12.92 9.53 13.77
C SER A 54 -12.66 9.76 12.28
N GLN A 55 -12.89 10.97 11.82
CA GLN A 55 -12.57 11.40 10.46
C GLN A 55 -13.10 10.41 9.40
N GLY A 56 -14.44 10.18 9.43
CA GLY A 56 -15.08 9.27 8.51
C GLY A 56 -14.95 7.78 8.83
N TRP A 57 -14.50 7.39 10.04
CA TRP A 57 -14.41 5.98 10.44
C TRP A 57 -15.76 5.26 10.45
N GLY A 58 -15.82 4.06 9.82
CA GLY A 58 -16.99 3.20 9.79
C GLY A 58 -16.80 1.87 10.54
N ALA A 59 -17.62 1.60 11.59
CA ALA A 59 -17.58 0.33 12.30
C ALA A 59 -18.98 -0.27 12.44
N LEU A 60 -19.28 -1.36 11.74
CA LEU A 60 -20.64 -1.92 11.64
C LEU A 60 -21.68 -0.84 11.27
N GLY A 61 -21.24 0.18 10.53
CA GLY A 61 -21.99 1.40 10.22
C GLY A 61 -21.35 2.16 9.07
N VAL A 62 -21.73 3.40 8.89
CA VAL A 62 -21.22 4.29 7.84
C VAL A 62 -20.65 5.56 8.48
N GLY A 63 -19.37 5.83 8.25
CA GLY A 63 -18.71 7.07 8.63
C GLY A 63 -18.39 7.90 7.40
N ILE A 64 -18.68 9.20 7.42
CA ILE A 64 -18.38 10.12 6.34
C ILE A 64 -17.88 11.44 6.92
N LEU A 65 -16.71 11.88 6.42
CA LEU A 65 -16.24 13.24 6.51
C LEU A 65 -16.12 13.78 5.09
N TYR A 66 -16.69 14.92 4.83
CA TYR A 66 -16.54 15.68 3.59
C TYR A 66 -16.04 17.07 3.95
N ASP A 67 -14.95 17.48 3.34
CA ASP A 67 -14.45 18.82 3.29
C ASP A 67 -14.53 19.38 1.85
N ALA A 68 -14.82 20.63 1.70
CA ALA A 68 -14.93 21.27 0.39
C ALA A 68 -13.63 21.96 -0.04
N GLY A 69 -12.62 21.99 0.82
CA GLY A 69 -11.27 22.47 0.52
C GLY A 69 -10.72 23.48 1.50
N GLY A 70 -9.45 23.72 1.38
CA GLY A 70 -8.60 24.54 2.25
C GLY A 70 -7.22 23.90 2.32
N ASP A 71 -6.29 24.47 3.04
CA ASP A 71 -5.04 23.78 3.41
C ASP A 71 -5.27 23.09 4.75
N ASP A 72 -5.63 21.80 4.74
CA ASP A 72 -6.20 21.11 5.88
C ASP A 72 -5.23 20.20 6.63
N ARG A 73 -5.57 19.86 7.86
CA ARG A 73 -4.76 18.96 8.68
C ARG A 73 -5.61 17.88 9.34
N TYR A 74 -5.42 16.65 8.93
CA TYR A 74 -6.09 15.47 9.46
C TYR A 74 -5.15 14.69 10.38
N LEU A 75 -5.26 14.89 11.69
CA LEU A 75 -4.37 14.31 12.69
C LEU A 75 -5.08 13.28 13.55
N CYS A 76 -4.59 12.05 13.55
CA CYS A 76 -5.14 11.01 14.42
C CYS A 76 -4.09 9.95 14.80
N GLU A 77 -4.44 9.07 15.73
CA GLU A 77 -3.57 7.96 16.13
C GLU A 77 -3.96 6.67 15.37
N ALA A 78 -5.23 6.28 15.39
CA ALA A 78 -5.65 5.04 14.73
C ALA A 78 -7.16 4.98 14.43
N GLY A 79 -7.53 4.29 13.35
CA GLY A 79 -8.91 4.09 12.94
C GLY A 79 -9.60 5.38 12.52
N CYS A 80 -9.09 6.04 11.49
CA CYS A 80 -9.55 7.34 11.01
C CYS A 80 -9.25 7.56 9.54
N GLN A 81 -9.49 8.78 9.06
CA GLN A 81 -9.19 9.20 7.68
C GLN A 81 -9.82 8.24 6.65
N GLY A 82 -11.14 8.08 6.76
CA GLY A 82 -11.91 7.24 5.85
C GLY A 82 -11.74 5.74 6.04
N ALA A 83 -11.09 5.27 7.11
CA ALA A 83 -10.91 3.85 7.35
C ALA A 83 -12.17 3.15 7.91
N ALA A 84 -12.24 1.81 7.84
CA ALA A 84 -13.38 1.06 8.36
C ALA A 84 -13.07 -0.39 8.76
N ALA A 85 -13.93 -0.94 9.63
CA ALA A 85 -14.01 -2.35 9.95
C ALA A 85 -15.48 -2.81 9.97
N PHE A 86 -15.83 -3.83 9.20
CA PHE A 86 -17.22 -4.33 9.04
C PHE A 86 -18.24 -3.24 8.64
N GLY A 87 -17.80 -2.20 7.95
CA GLY A 87 -18.61 -1.03 7.64
C GLY A 87 -18.12 -0.28 6.42
N ILE A 88 -18.54 0.96 6.30
CA ILE A 88 -18.10 1.87 5.25
C ILE A 88 -17.48 3.10 5.91
N GLY A 89 -16.25 3.43 5.52
CA GLY A 89 -15.55 4.65 5.92
C GLY A 89 -15.23 5.51 4.70
N LEU A 90 -15.47 6.80 4.81
CA LEU A 90 -15.19 7.72 3.72
C LEU A 90 -14.69 9.06 4.28
N LEU A 91 -13.53 9.49 3.79
CA LEU A 91 -13.07 10.86 3.84
C LEU A 91 -12.97 11.38 2.42
N VAL A 92 -13.54 12.54 2.17
CA VAL A 92 -13.44 13.26 0.89
C VAL A 92 -12.97 14.65 1.21
N ASP A 93 -11.83 15.01 0.67
CA ASP A 93 -11.40 16.38 0.47
C ASP A 93 -11.62 16.76 -0.99
N ASP A 94 -12.38 17.82 -1.25
CA ASP A 94 -12.80 18.20 -2.61
C ASP A 94 -12.13 19.54 -3.03
N GLY A 95 -11.06 19.90 -2.30
CA GLY A 95 -10.21 21.06 -2.59
C GLY A 95 -8.98 20.70 -3.43
N ASP A 96 -8.23 21.73 -3.78
CA ASP A 96 -6.86 21.65 -4.36
C ASP A 96 -5.85 22.30 -3.39
N GLY A 97 -6.09 22.14 -2.09
CA GLY A 97 -5.27 22.64 -0.98
C GLY A 97 -3.98 21.87 -0.80
N ILE A 98 -3.14 22.34 0.11
CA ILE A 98 -1.96 21.57 0.55
C ILE A 98 -2.32 20.92 1.87
N ASP A 99 -2.58 19.60 1.82
CA ASP A 99 -3.16 18.88 2.93
C ASP A 99 -2.16 18.00 3.67
N HIS A 100 -2.47 17.71 4.91
CA HIS A 100 -1.58 16.89 5.72
C HIS A 100 -2.35 15.84 6.50
N TYR A 101 -2.21 14.58 6.08
CA TYR A 101 -2.81 13.41 6.69
C TYR A 101 -1.78 12.67 7.56
N GLU A 102 -1.89 12.76 8.88
CA GLU A 102 -0.96 12.07 9.79
C GLU A 102 -1.69 11.08 10.69
N GLY A 103 -1.15 9.87 10.75
CA GLY A 103 -1.63 8.80 11.64
C GLY A 103 -0.58 7.73 11.87
N TYR A 104 -0.96 6.65 12.56
CA TYR A 104 -0.04 5.55 12.89
C TYR A 104 -0.53 4.19 12.40
N HIS A 105 -1.83 3.94 12.46
CA HIS A 105 -2.38 2.61 12.24
C HIS A 105 -3.84 2.66 11.81
N ALA A 106 -4.20 1.90 10.79
CA ALA A 106 -5.55 1.81 10.25
C ALA A 106 -6.11 3.18 9.82
N VAL A 107 -5.42 3.85 8.92
CA VAL A 107 -5.69 5.23 8.48
C VAL A 107 -5.69 5.34 6.95
N GLN A 108 -6.05 6.49 6.43
CA GLN A 108 -5.89 6.85 5.01
C GLN A 108 -6.53 5.82 4.06
N GLY A 109 -7.86 5.62 4.19
CA GLY A 109 -8.61 4.72 3.32
C GLY A 109 -8.39 3.22 3.61
N PHE A 110 -7.94 2.85 4.78
CA PHE A 110 -7.72 1.45 5.18
C PHE A 110 -9.02 0.68 5.40
N ALA A 111 -9.12 -0.53 4.83
CA ALA A 111 -10.22 -1.46 5.04
C ALA A 111 -9.80 -2.73 5.80
N ASP A 112 -10.31 -2.90 7.01
CA ASP A 112 -10.25 -4.16 7.76
C ASP A 112 -11.33 -5.13 7.26
N SER A 113 -11.50 -6.23 7.95
CA SER A 113 -12.41 -7.32 7.60
C SER A 113 -13.78 -6.85 7.13
N LEU A 114 -14.20 -7.32 5.94
CA LEU A 114 -15.53 -7.07 5.36
C LEU A 114 -15.93 -5.59 5.28
N ALA A 115 -14.95 -4.68 5.17
CA ALA A 115 -15.17 -3.24 5.07
C ALA A 115 -14.99 -2.72 3.65
N VAL A 116 -15.52 -1.55 3.39
CA VAL A 116 -15.19 -0.70 2.23
C VAL A 116 -14.78 0.66 2.76
N SER A 117 -13.63 1.12 2.33
CA SER A 117 -13.01 2.35 2.83
C SER A 117 -12.42 3.15 1.71
N ALA A 118 -12.55 4.47 1.80
CA ALA A 118 -11.87 5.36 0.87
C ALA A 118 -11.43 6.65 1.56
N LEU A 119 -10.25 7.12 1.15
CA LEU A 119 -9.84 8.50 1.20
C LEU A 119 -9.77 8.99 -0.24
N TYR A 120 -10.39 10.10 -0.54
CA TYR A 120 -10.32 10.80 -1.81
C TYR A 120 -9.84 12.22 -1.53
N ASP A 121 -8.80 12.62 -2.24
CA ASP A 121 -8.29 13.96 -2.33
C ASP A 121 -8.47 14.50 -3.75
N ALA A 122 -8.78 15.77 -3.89
CA ALA A 122 -8.97 16.39 -5.19
C ALA A 122 -7.71 17.05 -5.74
N GLY A 123 -6.61 17.02 -4.97
CA GLY A 123 -5.28 17.45 -5.39
C GLY A 123 -4.72 18.60 -4.58
N GLY A 124 -3.43 18.80 -4.69
CA GLY A 124 -2.57 19.68 -3.92
C GLY A 124 -1.19 19.05 -3.82
N ASP A 125 -0.21 19.71 -3.25
CA ASP A 125 1.07 19.07 -2.93
C ASP A 125 0.97 18.47 -1.50
N ASP A 126 0.52 17.23 -1.36
CA ASP A 126 0.01 16.68 -0.11
C ASP A 126 0.99 15.79 0.65
N THR A 127 0.69 15.53 1.90
CA THR A 127 1.49 14.62 2.74
C THR A 127 0.62 13.54 3.38
N TYR A 128 0.88 12.30 3.04
CA TYR A 128 0.25 11.11 3.61
C TYR A 128 1.24 10.37 4.51
N LEU A 129 1.25 10.71 5.80
CA LEU A 129 2.20 10.17 6.78
C LEU A 129 1.55 9.14 7.72
N ALA A 130 1.85 7.86 7.52
CA ALA A 130 1.52 6.80 8.47
C ALA A 130 2.78 6.41 9.28
N GLN A 131 3.15 7.23 10.22
CA GLN A 131 4.37 7.24 11.07
C GLN A 131 5.20 5.94 11.04
N PRO A 132 6.30 5.87 10.29
CA PRO A 132 7.12 4.65 10.21
C PRO A 132 8.08 4.50 11.38
N ASP A 133 8.58 5.58 11.95
CA ASP A 133 9.71 5.63 12.88
C ASP A 133 9.32 5.57 14.36
N ASP A 134 8.21 6.19 14.76
CA ASP A 134 7.70 6.10 16.13
C ASP A 134 6.82 4.85 16.29
N VAL A 135 7.42 3.74 16.68
CA VAL A 135 6.78 2.42 16.67
C VAL A 135 5.84 2.26 17.86
N LEU A 136 4.54 2.42 17.59
CA LEU A 136 3.44 2.24 18.55
C LEU A 136 2.64 0.96 18.30
N TYR A 137 2.44 0.59 17.04
CA TYR A 137 1.60 -0.51 16.57
C TYR A 137 2.45 -1.53 15.82
N TYR A 138 3.41 -2.15 16.50
CA TYR A 138 4.31 -3.08 15.84
C TYR A 138 3.59 -4.28 15.21
N SER A 139 4.08 -4.71 14.05
CA SER A 139 3.62 -5.94 13.42
C SER A 139 4.12 -7.16 14.20
N PRO A 140 3.28 -8.18 14.46
CA PRO A 140 3.74 -9.47 14.98
C PRO A 140 4.77 -10.16 14.08
N GLN A 141 4.80 -9.83 12.80
CA GLN A 141 5.77 -10.36 11.83
C GLN A 141 7.13 -9.64 11.89
N ASP A 142 7.19 -8.44 12.46
CA ASP A 142 8.42 -7.65 12.66
C ASP A 142 8.40 -6.94 14.03
N PRO A 143 8.44 -7.70 15.14
CA PRO A 143 8.20 -7.16 16.48
C PRO A 143 9.19 -6.06 16.87
N GLY A 144 8.65 -4.90 17.26
CA GLY A 144 9.41 -3.78 17.79
C GLY A 144 10.25 -2.98 16.79
N ARG A 145 10.15 -3.27 15.49
CA ARG A 145 10.94 -2.59 14.44
C ARG A 145 10.15 -1.66 13.56
N SER A 146 8.90 -1.98 13.30
CA SER A 146 8.08 -1.20 12.36
C SER A 146 6.63 -1.21 12.78
N ASN A 147 5.91 -0.13 12.52
CA ASN A 147 4.47 -0.09 12.65
C ASN A 147 3.81 -0.99 11.61
N SER A 148 2.71 -1.65 12.00
CA SER A 148 1.72 -2.16 11.07
C SER A 148 0.85 -0.99 10.67
N SER A 149 1.25 -0.24 9.64
CA SER A 149 0.61 1.02 9.27
C SER A 149 -0.83 0.81 8.84
N LEU A 150 -1.09 -0.20 8.00
CA LEU A 150 -2.43 -0.48 7.49
C LEU A 150 -3.05 0.82 6.96
N SER A 151 -2.45 1.38 5.90
CA SER A 151 -2.71 2.76 5.48
C SER A 151 -2.67 2.91 3.97
N GLN A 152 -2.98 4.11 3.50
CA GLN A 152 -2.78 4.49 2.10
C GLN A 152 -3.45 3.50 1.14
N GLY A 153 -4.77 3.28 1.35
CA GLY A 153 -5.56 2.40 0.52
C GLY A 153 -5.36 0.90 0.75
N ALA A 154 -4.78 0.49 1.86
CA ALA A 154 -4.57 -0.92 2.14
C ALA A 154 -5.87 -1.67 2.49
N GLY A 155 -6.00 -2.90 1.96
CA GLY A 155 -7.01 -3.87 2.36
C GLY A 155 -6.39 -5.00 3.19
N PHE A 156 -7.01 -5.36 4.31
CA PHE A 156 -6.44 -6.35 5.22
C PHE A 156 -7.48 -7.31 5.80
N GLY A 157 -7.15 -8.59 5.81
CA GLY A 157 -7.97 -9.62 6.43
C GLY A 157 -7.30 -10.24 7.64
N ARG A 158 -8.07 -10.94 8.45
CA ARG A 158 -7.61 -11.54 9.68
C ARG A 158 -7.08 -12.94 9.46
N ARG A 159 -5.82 -13.15 9.77
CA ARG A 159 -5.10 -14.42 9.67
C ARG A 159 -4.66 -14.92 11.06
N SER A 160 -5.42 -15.83 11.63
CA SER A 160 -5.29 -16.24 13.04
C SER A 160 -3.99 -16.97 13.39
N ASP A 161 -3.36 -17.62 12.43
CA ASP A 161 -2.10 -18.35 12.65
C ASP A 161 -0.89 -17.45 12.90
N ILE A 162 -0.97 -16.18 12.52
CA ILE A 162 0.11 -15.21 12.72
C ILE A 162 -0.29 -14.12 13.73
N GLU A 163 -1.47 -13.53 13.59
CA GLU A 163 -1.81 -12.27 14.24
C GLU A 163 -2.52 -12.42 15.58
N LEU A 164 -3.14 -13.56 15.81
CA LEU A 164 -3.98 -13.78 16.99
C LEU A 164 -3.55 -14.98 17.84
N GLY A 165 -2.31 -15.41 17.64
CA GLY A 165 -1.80 -16.52 18.43
C GLY A 165 -2.51 -17.86 18.20
N GLY A 166 -3.13 -18.05 17.03
CA GLY A 166 -3.71 -19.31 16.62
C GLY A 166 -5.10 -19.59 17.22
N ASP A 167 -5.93 -18.57 17.43
CA ASP A 167 -7.29 -18.74 17.96
C ASP A 167 -8.29 -19.37 16.97
N GLY A 168 -7.85 -19.58 15.70
CA GLY A 168 -8.67 -20.20 14.65
C GLY A 168 -9.71 -19.28 14.02
N VAL A 169 -9.66 -18.00 14.28
CA VAL A 169 -10.57 -17.01 13.67
C VAL A 169 -9.93 -16.43 12.41
N TYR A 170 -10.47 -16.75 11.26
CA TYR A 170 -10.09 -16.23 9.95
C TYR A 170 -11.21 -15.38 9.39
N MET A 171 -10.88 -14.22 8.82
CA MET A 171 -11.87 -13.33 8.22
C MET A 171 -11.29 -12.73 6.94
N SER A 172 -12.09 -12.71 5.87
CA SER A 172 -11.75 -12.00 4.65
C SER A 172 -11.55 -10.54 4.94
N GLY A 173 -10.59 -9.93 4.25
CA GLY A 173 -10.36 -8.51 4.31
C GLY A 173 -11.41 -7.69 3.59
N GLY A 174 -11.16 -6.40 3.52
CA GLY A 174 -12.00 -5.41 2.87
C GLY A 174 -11.41 -4.88 1.57
N LEU A 175 -12.06 -3.86 1.04
CA LEU A 175 -11.61 -3.04 -0.07
C LEU A 175 -11.17 -1.68 0.48
N GLY A 176 -9.85 -1.43 0.49
CA GLY A 176 -9.25 -0.14 0.86
C GLY A 176 -8.88 0.66 -0.38
N ILE A 177 -9.12 1.96 -0.36
CA ILE A 177 -8.80 2.87 -1.47
C ILE A 177 -8.22 4.17 -0.90
N LEU A 178 -7.09 4.59 -1.45
CA LEU A 178 -6.67 5.98 -1.45
C LEU A 178 -6.63 6.44 -2.89
N ARG A 179 -7.25 7.56 -3.18
CA ARG A 179 -7.13 8.23 -4.46
C ARG A 179 -6.78 9.67 -4.23
N ASP A 180 -5.61 10.06 -4.69
CA ASP A 180 -5.24 11.44 -4.98
C ASP A 180 -5.49 11.75 -6.46
N ARG A 181 -5.76 12.98 -6.76
CA ARG A 181 -6.10 13.35 -8.12
C ARG A 181 -4.98 14.05 -8.86
N ASP A 182 -4.18 14.88 -8.19
CA ASP A 182 -3.15 15.74 -8.82
C ASP A 182 -2.29 16.39 -7.72
N GLY A 183 -0.99 16.46 -7.87
CA GLY A 183 -0.10 17.10 -6.91
C GLY A 183 1.30 16.50 -6.90
N ASN A 184 2.24 17.08 -6.16
CA ASN A 184 3.52 16.44 -5.89
C ASN A 184 3.48 15.93 -4.44
N ASP A 185 3.21 14.66 -4.28
CA ASP A 185 2.77 14.09 -3.03
C ASP A 185 3.86 13.28 -2.31
N ASP A 186 3.76 13.23 -0.99
CA ASP A 186 4.68 12.49 -0.15
C ASP A 186 3.95 11.39 0.63
N TYR A 187 4.12 10.15 0.21
CA TYR A 187 3.52 8.95 0.80
C TYR A 187 4.52 8.21 1.66
N GLU A 188 4.37 8.26 2.98
CA GLU A 188 5.28 7.58 3.90
C GLU A 188 4.55 6.61 4.84
N CYS A 189 4.99 5.32 4.84
CA CYS A 189 4.44 4.31 5.75
C CYS A 189 5.46 3.23 6.12
N ALA A 190 5.11 2.33 7.05
CA ALA A 190 5.99 1.21 7.40
C ALA A 190 5.52 -0.09 6.72
N ILE A 191 4.55 -0.81 7.29
CA ILE A 191 4.13 -2.13 6.80
C ILE A 191 2.64 -2.11 6.45
N PHE A 192 2.27 -2.73 5.34
CA PHE A 192 0.91 -2.81 4.82
C PHE A 192 0.33 -1.45 4.45
N GLY A 193 0.88 -0.84 3.42
CA GLY A 193 0.43 0.46 2.89
C GLY A 193 0.54 0.55 1.38
N GLN A 194 0.25 1.73 0.85
CA GLN A 194 0.41 2.06 -0.57
C GLN A 194 -0.25 1.03 -1.50
N GLY A 195 -1.56 0.87 -1.32
CA GLY A 195 -2.38 -0.01 -2.15
C GLY A 195 -2.23 -1.51 -1.90
N THR A 196 -1.66 -1.92 -0.77
CA THR A 196 -1.43 -3.34 -0.44
C THR A 196 -2.72 -4.12 -0.15
N GLY A 197 -2.76 -5.36 -0.65
CA GLY A 197 -3.76 -6.36 -0.29
C GLY A 197 -3.17 -7.52 0.52
N TYR A 198 -3.80 -7.86 1.65
CA TYR A 198 -3.36 -8.97 2.49
C TYR A 198 -4.54 -9.80 3.00
N TRP A 199 -4.48 -11.10 2.82
CA TRP A 199 -5.47 -12.10 3.28
C TRP A 199 -6.91 -11.83 2.82
N PHE A 200 -7.22 -12.30 1.60
CA PHE A 200 -8.55 -12.14 0.97
C PHE A 200 -9.05 -10.67 0.97
N ALA A 201 -8.16 -9.74 0.69
CA ALA A 201 -8.45 -8.32 0.65
C ALA A 201 -8.12 -7.71 -0.72
N PHE A 202 -8.56 -6.46 -0.91
CA PHE A 202 -8.16 -5.67 -2.06
C PHE A 202 -7.70 -4.28 -1.57
N GLY A 203 -6.47 -3.90 -1.93
CA GLY A 203 -5.92 -2.57 -1.68
C GLY A 203 -5.68 -1.83 -2.98
N ILE A 204 -5.95 -0.52 -2.98
CA ILE A 204 -5.74 0.38 -4.12
C ILE A 204 -5.17 1.69 -3.61
N LEU A 205 -4.04 2.11 -4.19
CA LEU A 205 -3.61 3.49 -4.23
C LEU A 205 -3.66 3.94 -5.68
N ALA A 206 -4.28 5.07 -5.97
CA ALA A 206 -4.34 5.63 -7.30
C ALA A 206 -3.99 7.11 -7.23
N ASP A 207 -2.86 7.46 -7.81
CA ASP A 207 -2.40 8.82 -7.97
C ASP A 207 -2.77 9.39 -9.35
N GLY A 208 -3.06 10.64 -9.43
CA GLY A 208 -3.44 11.33 -10.65
C GLY A 208 -2.28 12.00 -11.37
N GLY A 209 -1.08 11.91 -10.80
CA GLY A 209 0.16 12.41 -11.37
C GLY A 209 0.68 13.66 -10.71
N GLY A 210 1.97 13.85 -10.80
CA GLY A 210 2.81 14.83 -10.12
C GLY A 210 4.21 14.26 -10.02
N ASN A 211 5.10 14.84 -9.26
CA ASN A 211 6.40 14.23 -8.98
C ASN A 211 6.36 13.72 -7.55
N ASP A 212 6.06 12.44 -7.40
CA ASP A 212 5.65 11.84 -6.16
C ASP A 212 6.75 11.05 -5.46
N HIS A 213 6.62 10.92 -4.15
CA HIS A 213 7.57 10.18 -3.36
C HIS A 213 6.88 9.10 -2.52
N TYR A 214 7.15 7.83 -2.84
CA TYR A 214 6.61 6.66 -2.16
C TYR A 214 7.68 6.01 -1.30
N ASP A 215 7.70 6.28 0.01
CA ASP A 215 8.64 5.65 0.96
C ASP A 215 7.92 4.66 1.87
N ALA A 216 8.40 3.42 1.87
CA ALA A 216 7.75 2.37 2.63
C ALA A 216 8.71 1.24 3.00
N ARG A 217 8.23 0.26 3.81
CA ARG A 217 9.13 -0.78 4.30
C ARG A 217 8.83 -2.18 3.79
N TRP A 218 7.60 -2.66 3.92
CA TRP A 218 7.30 -4.07 3.67
C TRP A 218 5.82 -4.32 3.40
N TYR A 219 5.47 -5.18 2.43
CA TYR A 219 4.12 -5.35 1.90
C TYR A 219 3.49 -4.01 1.53
N VAL A 220 3.99 -3.41 0.47
CA VAL A 220 3.67 -2.03 0.09
C VAL A 220 3.66 -1.87 -1.44
N GLN A 221 3.33 -0.69 -1.93
CA GLN A 221 3.46 -0.30 -3.34
C GLN A 221 2.82 -1.34 -4.29
N GLY A 222 1.52 -1.57 -4.10
CA GLY A 222 0.78 -2.53 -4.92
C GLY A 222 1.16 -4.00 -4.68
N GLY A 223 1.84 -4.31 -3.58
CA GLY A 223 2.20 -5.69 -3.19
C GLY A 223 1.03 -6.48 -2.63
N ALA A 224 0.84 -7.75 -3.05
CA ALA A 224 -0.25 -8.58 -2.60
C ALA A 224 0.21 -9.92 -1.99
N ALA A 225 -0.41 -10.34 -0.90
CA ALA A 225 -0.13 -11.64 -0.28
C ALA A 225 -1.37 -12.36 0.24
N HIS A 226 -1.37 -13.70 0.11
CA HIS A 226 -2.35 -14.61 0.69
C HIS A 226 -3.78 -14.42 0.16
N TYR A 227 -3.99 -14.80 -1.10
CA TYR A 227 -5.31 -14.76 -1.78
C TYR A 227 -5.86 -13.34 -1.90
N ALA A 228 -5.02 -12.34 -2.03
CA ALA A 228 -5.38 -10.93 -2.09
C ALA A 228 -5.18 -10.34 -3.49
N MET A 229 -5.66 -9.11 -3.66
CA MET A 229 -5.36 -8.27 -4.80
C MET A 229 -4.81 -6.93 -4.32
N ALA A 230 -3.90 -6.35 -5.08
CA ALA A 230 -3.30 -5.06 -4.79
C ALA A 230 -3.05 -4.28 -6.07
N ALA A 231 -3.18 -2.98 -6.02
CA ALA A 231 -2.81 -2.10 -7.10
C ALA A 231 -2.24 -0.78 -6.56
N LEU A 232 -1.13 -0.35 -7.13
CA LEU A 232 -0.71 1.03 -7.17
C LEU A 232 -0.76 1.46 -8.63
N TRP A 233 -1.45 2.56 -8.90
CA TRP A 233 -1.49 3.20 -10.20
C TRP A 233 -1.09 4.65 -10.05
N ASP A 234 -0.11 5.06 -10.81
CA ASP A 234 0.35 6.42 -10.98
C ASP A 234 0.08 6.88 -12.41
N ALA A 235 -0.40 8.10 -12.59
CA ALA A 235 -0.70 8.61 -13.92
C ALA A 235 0.49 9.37 -14.54
N GLY A 236 1.61 9.45 -13.82
CA GLY A 236 2.88 9.94 -14.33
C GLY A 236 3.39 11.22 -13.68
N GLY A 237 4.66 11.40 -13.77
CA GLY A 237 5.50 12.41 -13.14
C GLY A 237 6.92 11.86 -13.02
N ASP A 238 7.85 12.60 -12.50
CA ASP A 238 9.19 12.08 -12.22
C ASP A 238 9.21 11.56 -10.76
N ASP A 239 8.94 10.26 -10.57
CA ASP A 239 8.59 9.69 -9.28
C ASP A 239 9.72 8.93 -8.60
N VAL A 240 9.61 8.76 -7.29
CA VAL A 240 10.59 8.01 -6.50
C VAL A 240 9.90 6.96 -5.65
N TYR A 241 10.14 5.70 -5.97
CA TYR A 241 9.63 4.55 -5.23
C TYR A 241 10.71 3.90 -4.40
N ASN A 242 10.61 3.99 -3.09
CA ASN A 242 11.55 3.37 -2.16
C ASN A 242 10.87 2.32 -1.28
N ALA A 243 11.48 1.13 -1.16
CA ALA A 243 11.10 0.13 -0.19
C ALA A 243 12.31 -0.40 0.57
N GLU A 244 12.19 -0.52 1.91
CA GLU A 244 13.29 -1.02 2.72
C GLU A 244 13.59 -2.49 2.40
N ALA A 245 14.85 -2.82 2.14
CA ALA A 245 15.26 -4.19 1.81
C ALA A 245 15.03 -5.16 2.98
N ARG A 246 14.17 -6.15 2.80
CA ARG A 246 13.86 -7.24 3.73
C ARG A 246 14.15 -8.60 3.10
N ARG A 247 13.99 -9.68 3.87
CA ARG A 247 14.19 -11.04 3.34
C ARG A 247 13.21 -11.39 2.21
N MET A 248 11.97 -10.92 2.30
CA MET A 248 10.94 -11.06 1.28
C MET A 248 10.04 -9.84 1.38
N ASN A 249 10.04 -9.00 0.37
CA ASN A 249 9.40 -7.69 0.47
C ASN A 249 7.94 -7.67 0.05
N VAL A 250 7.57 -8.24 -1.06
CA VAL A 250 6.25 -8.12 -1.67
C VAL A 250 5.90 -6.63 -1.89
N THR A 251 6.53 -6.04 -2.90
CA THR A 251 6.41 -4.61 -3.23
C THR A 251 6.49 -4.37 -4.72
N LEU A 252 6.22 -3.19 -5.20
CA LEU A 252 6.30 -2.80 -6.62
C LEU A 252 5.63 -3.83 -7.54
N GLY A 253 4.35 -4.12 -7.29
CA GLY A 253 3.61 -5.10 -8.05
C GLY A 253 4.01 -6.56 -7.78
N GLY A 254 4.66 -6.86 -6.66
CA GLY A 254 5.05 -8.22 -6.28
C GLY A 254 3.88 -9.06 -5.74
N GLY A 255 3.62 -10.24 -6.34
CA GLY A 255 2.53 -11.14 -5.96
C GLY A 255 3.02 -12.39 -5.21
N HIS A 256 2.46 -12.67 -4.01
CA HIS A 256 2.82 -13.80 -3.17
C HIS A 256 1.60 -14.63 -2.76
N ASP A 257 1.73 -15.96 -2.78
CA ASP A 257 0.79 -16.90 -2.20
C ASP A 257 -0.66 -16.72 -2.70
N PHE A 258 -0.92 -17.13 -3.96
CA PHE A 258 -2.22 -17.05 -4.65
C PHE A 258 -2.78 -15.61 -4.77
N SER A 259 -1.93 -14.61 -4.84
CA SER A 259 -2.34 -13.20 -4.94
C SER A 259 -2.05 -12.61 -6.30
N ASN A 260 -2.74 -11.52 -6.63
CA ASN A 260 -2.50 -10.74 -7.84
C ASN A 260 -2.09 -9.31 -7.44
N ALA A 261 -0.94 -8.88 -7.92
CA ALA A 261 -0.32 -7.62 -7.58
C ALA A 261 0.01 -6.82 -8.84
N PHE A 262 -0.23 -5.51 -8.77
CA PHE A 262 -0.07 -4.60 -9.90
C PHE A 262 0.63 -3.33 -9.42
N LEU A 263 1.67 -2.91 -10.14
CA LEU A 263 2.11 -1.53 -10.19
C LEU A 263 2.01 -1.09 -11.64
N LEU A 264 1.36 0.03 -11.86
CA LEU A 264 1.18 0.66 -13.16
C LEU A 264 1.58 2.11 -13.02
N ASP A 265 2.63 2.49 -13.71
CA ASP A 265 3.09 3.84 -13.85
C ASP A 265 2.89 4.24 -15.32
N ASP A 266 2.29 5.39 -15.58
CA ASP A 266 1.92 5.72 -16.94
C ASP A 266 3.02 6.51 -17.67
N ALA A 267 3.87 7.28 -16.98
CA ALA A 267 4.99 8.00 -17.61
C ALA A 267 5.82 8.83 -16.61
N GLY A 268 7.09 9.01 -16.86
CA GLY A 268 7.98 9.89 -16.09
C GLY A 268 9.43 9.43 -16.15
N ASP A 269 10.36 10.23 -15.68
CA ASP A 269 11.74 9.80 -15.48
C ASP A 269 11.93 9.31 -14.05
N ASP A 270 11.69 8.01 -13.79
CA ASP A 270 11.43 7.46 -12.47
C ASP A 270 12.60 6.76 -11.79
N ILE A 271 12.54 6.65 -10.47
CA ILE A 271 13.54 5.93 -9.66
C ILE A 271 12.85 4.83 -8.84
N TYR A 272 13.13 3.57 -9.15
CA TYR A 272 12.59 2.41 -8.46
C TYR A 272 13.63 1.76 -7.55
N GLY A 273 13.58 2.05 -6.24
CA GLY A 273 14.36 1.38 -5.20
C GLY A 273 13.80 0.01 -4.88
N ALA A 274 14.23 -1.03 -5.60
CA ALA A 274 13.61 -2.34 -5.63
C ALA A 274 14.34 -3.39 -4.81
N PRO A 275 13.76 -3.87 -3.69
CA PRO A 275 14.27 -5.05 -2.99
C PRO A 275 13.85 -6.36 -3.68
N ASN A 276 13.89 -7.49 -2.96
CA ASN A 276 13.44 -8.76 -3.54
C ASN A 276 11.90 -8.88 -3.59
N LEU A 277 11.40 -9.73 -4.46
CA LEU A 277 9.98 -9.94 -4.76
C LEU A 277 9.29 -8.61 -5.09
N SER A 278 9.82 -7.95 -6.10
CA SER A 278 9.42 -6.63 -6.56
C SER A 278 9.42 -6.56 -8.09
N LEU A 279 9.07 -5.42 -8.65
CA LEU A 279 9.06 -5.18 -10.10
C LEU A 279 8.35 -6.31 -10.86
N GLY A 280 7.10 -6.56 -10.48
CA GLY A 280 6.25 -7.55 -11.12
C GLY A 280 6.62 -9.02 -10.85
N ALA A 281 7.40 -9.31 -9.82
CA ALA A 281 7.76 -10.70 -9.50
C ALA A 281 6.60 -11.48 -8.91
N GLY A 282 6.46 -12.76 -9.29
CA GLY A 282 5.50 -13.71 -8.74
C GLY A 282 6.15 -14.79 -7.88
N ASN A 283 5.51 -15.14 -6.76
CA ASN A 283 6.00 -16.17 -5.85
C ASN A 283 4.86 -17.05 -5.33
N GLU A 284 5.06 -18.37 -5.25
CA GLU A 284 4.14 -19.32 -4.62
C GLU A 284 2.69 -19.22 -5.14
N ASP A 285 2.50 -19.49 -6.43
CA ASP A 285 1.22 -19.37 -7.15
C ASP A 285 0.69 -17.90 -7.24
N GLY A 286 1.53 -16.92 -6.95
CA GLY A 286 1.23 -15.50 -7.09
C GLY A 286 1.43 -15.00 -8.52
N PHE A 287 0.72 -13.94 -8.86
CA PHE A 287 0.88 -13.17 -10.07
C PHE A 287 1.37 -11.77 -9.72
N GLY A 288 2.50 -11.36 -10.29
CA GLY A 288 3.02 -9.99 -10.22
C GLY A 288 3.04 -9.35 -11.59
N LEU A 289 2.66 -8.09 -11.66
CA LEU A 289 2.77 -7.24 -12.86
C LEU A 289 3.33 -5.88 -12.47
N PHE A 290 4.37 -5.49 -13.16
CA PHE A 290 4.92 -4.14 -13.18
C PHE A 290 4.83 -3.62 -14.61
N VAL A 291 4.33 -2.42 -14.77
CA VAL A 291 4.27 -1.70 -16.03
C VAL A 291 4.77 -0.30 -15.80
N ASP A 292 5.77 0.09 -16.57
CA ASP A 292 6.20 1.45 -16.76
C ASP A 292 5.81 1.89 -18.18
N GLY A 293 5.19 3.03 -18.30
CA GLY A 293 4.68 3.55 -19.56
C GLY A 293 5.72 4.28 -20.38
N GLY A 294 6.84 4.65 -19.75
CA GLY A 294 8.01 5.21 -20.41
C GLY A 294 8.52 6.50 -19.81
N GLY A 295 9.80 6.70 -19.98
CA GLY A 295 10.64 7.77 -19.43
C GLY A 295 12.10 7.38 -19.57
N ILE A 296 12.96 7.96 -18.78
CA ILE A 296 14.35 7.54 -18.63
C ILE A 296 14.56 7.11 -17.19
N ASP A 297 14.44 5.80 -16.96
CA ASP A 297 14.23 5.27 -15.65
C ASP A 297 15.47 4.69 -15.01
N ALA A 298 15.46 4.68 -13.67
CA ALA A 298 16.52 4.08 -12.88
C ALA A 298 15.99 2.97 -11.97
N TYR A 299 16.27 1.73 -12.34
CA TYR A 299 15.91 0.54 -11.58
C TYR A 299 17.06 0.12 -10.69
N GLU A 300 16.99 0.47 -9.39
CA GLU A 300 17.98 0.11 -8.38
C GLU A 300 17.57 -1.14 -7.60
N CYS A 301 17.97 -2.32 -8.08
CA CYS A 301 17.54 -3.59 -7.50
C CYS A 301 18.61 -4.24 -6.62
N SER A 302 18.26 -4.64 -5.42
CA SER A 302 19.14 -5.33 -4.47
C SER A 302 19.13 -6.86 -4.58
N SER A 303 18.28 -7.44 -5.45
CA SER A 303 18.06 -8.89 -5.53
C SER A 303 17.73 -9.37 -6.94
N ASP A 304 18.11 -10.62 -7.24
CA ASP A 304 17.77 -11.30 -8.49
C ASP A 304 16.30 -11.72 -8.58
N PHE A 305 15.58 -11.67 -7.46
CA PHE A 305 14.18 -12.07 -7.39
C PHE A 305 13.25 -10.87 -7.60
N SER A 306 13.35 -10.30 -8.80
CA SER A 306 12.64 -9.11 -9.25
C SER A 306 12.48 -9.12 -10.77
N PHE A 307 12.04 -8.07 -11.38
CA PHE A 307 11.96 -7.90 -12.84
C PHE A 307 11.17 -9.01 -13.56
N GLY A 308 9.94 -9.22 -13.11
CA GLY A 308 9.09 -10.25 -13.69
C GLY A 308 9.56 -11.68 -13.40
N ASN A 309 10.35 -11.91 -12.37
CA ASN A 309 10.77 -13.26 -11.98
C ASN A 309 9.58 -14.09 -11.46
N ALA A 310 9.64 -15.41 -11.62
CA ALA A 310 8.69 -16.34 -11.05
C ALA A 310 9.40 -17.40 -10.22
N SER A 311 8.87 -17.72 -9.03
CA SER A 311 9.45 -18.68 -8.11
C SER A 311 8.41 -19.48 -7.35
N VAL A 312 8.58 -20.79 -7.30
CA VAL A 312 7.79 -21.73 -6.49
C VAL A 312 8.73 -22.57 -5.62
N ASP A 313 8.40 -22.80 -4.35
CA ASP A 313 9.13 -23.78 -3.55
C ASP A 313 8.86 -25.20 -4.03
N PRO A 314 9.85 -25.92 -4.59
CA PRO A 314 9.67 -27.28 -5.10
C PRO A 314 9.21 -28.29 -4.04
N ALA A 315 9.44 -28.02 -2.77
CA ALA A 315 9.02 -28.87 -1.66
C ALA A 315 7.52 -28.71 -1.31
N SER A 316 6.88 -27.67 -1.80
CA SER A 316 5.48 -27.35 -1.55
C SER A 316 4.56 -28.05 -2.55
N GLY A 317 4.27 -29.31 -2.35
CA GLY A 317 3.46 -30.14 -3.27
C GLY A 317 2.03 -29.64 -3.53
N ARG A 318 1.52 -28.64 -2.81
CA ARG A 318 0.23 -28.00 -3.06
C ARG A 318 0.32 -26.80 -4.00
N ARG A 319 1.50 -26.22 -4.15
CA ARG A 319 1.75 -24.97 -4.89
C ARG A 319 2.23 -25.21 -6.33
N THR A 320 1.93 -26.38 -6.87
CA THR A 320 2.20 -26.74 -8.28
C THR A 320 0.92 -26.95 -9.07
N THR A 321 -0.21 -26.42 -8.59
CA THR A 321 -1.51 -26.56 -9.25
C THR A 321 -1.95 -25.35 -10.03
N VAL A 322 -1.32 -24.20 -9.77
CA VAL A 322 -1.55 -22.92 -10.46
C VAL A 322 -0.20 -22.35 -10.87
N PRO A 323 -0.05 -21.80 -12.07
CA PRO A 323 1.20 -21.17 -12.46
C PRO A 323 1.52 -19.95 -11.59
N THR A 324 2.76 -19.86 -11.15
CA THR A 324 3.34 -18.63 -10.64
C THR A 324 3.79 -17.78 -11.82
N MET A 325 3.39 -16.53 -11.86
CA MET A 325 3.69 -15.65 -12.99
C MET A 325 4.29 -14.34 -12.50
N GLY A 326 5.32 -13.88 -13.21
CA GLY A 326 5.90 -12.56 -13.03
C GLY A 326 6.05 -11.88 -14.38
N LEU A 327 5.65 -10.63 -14.47
CA LEU A 327 5.76 -9.82 -15.68
C LEU A 327 6.31 -8.43 -15.34
N PHE A 328 7.32 -8.04 -16.06
CA PHE A 328 7.90 -6.70 -16.08
C PHE A 328 7.77 -6.13 -17.49
N LEU A 329 7.24 -4.96 -17.61
CA LEU A 329 7.09 -4.24 -18.86
C LEU A 329 7.52 -2.80 -18.65
N ASP A 330 8.52 -2.39 -19.43
CA ASP A 330 8.92 -1.02 -19.62
C ASP A 330 8.70 -0.69 -21.11
N ALA A 331 8.05 0.42 -21.40
CA ALA A 331 7.52 0.66 -22.74
C ALA A 331 8.29 1.68 -23.57
N ASP A 332 9.08 2.54 -22.98
CA ASP A 332 9.86 3.57 -23.69
C ASP A 332 10.95 4.15 -22.77
N GLY A 333 12.17 4.36 -23.24
CA GLY A 333 13.24 5.01 -22.50
C GLY A 333 14.64 4.55 -22.91
N ASP A 334 15.65 5.23 -22.42
CA ASP A 334 17.05 4.80 -22.39
C ASP A 334 17.42 4.52 -20.91
N ASP A 335 17.10 3.33 -20.39
CA ASP A 335 17.00 3.05 -18.98
C ASP A 335 18.27 2.52 -18.32
N THR A 336 18.35 2.72 -17.00
CA THR A 336 19.50 2.30 -16.20
C THR A 336 19.13 1.20 -15.22
N TYR A 337 19.82 0.06 -15.29
CA TYR A 337 19.62 -1.09 -14.42
C TYR A 337 20.82 -1.31 -13.51
N VAL A 338 20.66 -1.06 -12.22
CA VAL A 338 21.68 -1.32 -11.17
C VAL A 338 21.31 -2.60 -10.44
N ARG A 339 22.17 -3.64 -10.52
CA ARG A 339 21.93 -4.97 -9.96
C ARG A 339 23.16 -5.57 -9.30
N PRO A 340 22.98 -6.46 -8.31
CA PRO A 340 24.09 -7.22 -7.74
C PRO A 340 24.65 -8.30 -8.67
N ASP A 341 23.84 -8.83 -9.59
CA ASP A 341 24.25 -9.83 -10.59
C ASP A 341 24.39 -9.24 -11.99
N THR A 342 25.04 -9.98 -12.90
CA THR A 342 25.42 -9.45 -14.22
C THR A 342 24.49 -9.88 -15.35
N ALA A 343 23.35 -10.52 -15.09
CA ALA A 343 22.80 -11.36 -16.11
C ALA A 343 21.51 -10.88 -16.80
N ARG A 344 20.81 -9.83 -16.42
CA ARG A 344 19.54 -9.39 -17.08
C ARG A 344 18.60 -8.73 -16.04
N PRO A 345 17.92 -7.70 -16.22
CA PRO A 345 17.49 -7.00 -17.42
C PRO A 345 18.52 -6.05 -17.99
N ALA A 346 18.21 -5.47 -19.11
CA ALA A 346 19.01 -4.45 -19.75
C ALA A 346 18.10 -3.65 -20.68
N ASP A 347 18.47 -2.42 -20.90
CA ASP A 347 17.86 -1.52 -21.86
C ASP A 347 17.67 -2.16 -23.23
N ASP A 348 16.51 -1.93 -23.84
CA ASP A 348 16.06 -2.47 -25.14
C ASP A 348 16.14 -4.02 -25.24
N ALA A 349 15.76 -4.72 -24.18
CA ALA A 349 15.89 -6.17 -24.10
C ALA A 349 14.57 -6.92 -23.83
N LEU A 350 14.56 -8.18 -24.23
CA LEU A 350 13.54 -9.16 -23.87
C LEU A 350 14.19 -10.31 -23.12
N TRP A 351 13.65 -10.68 -21.96
CA TRP A 351 14.18 -11.80 -21.17
C TRP A 351 13.10 -12.70 -20.60
N THR A 352 13.52 -13.91 -20.21
CA THR A 352 12.71 -14.79 -19.39
C THR A 352 13.47 -15.07 -18.10
N GLN A 353 12.82 -14.94 -16.97
CA GLN A 353 13.45 -15.07 -15.67
C GLN A 353 12.66 -16.02 -14.77
N ARG A 354 13.32 -17.04 -14.28
CA ARG A 354 12.77 -18.07 -13.39
C ARG A 354 13.82 -18.44 -12.36
N MET A 355 13.39 -18.67 -11.13
CA MET A 355 14.32 -19.03 -10.07
C MET A 355 14.85 -20.45 -10.21
N HIS A 356 14.05 -21.38 -10.71
CA HIS A 356 14.41 -22.77 -10.90
C HIS A 356 14.39 -23.16 -12.37
N ALA A 357 15.53 -23.54 -12.91
CA ALA A 357 15.67 -23.89 -14.32
C ALA A 357 15.34 -25.34 -14.65
N ALA A 358 15.08 -26.21 -13.66
CA ALA A 358 14.91 -27.64 -13.86
C ALA A 358 13.44 -28.10 -13.66
N ALA A 359 12.95 -28.95 -14.57
CA ALA A 359 11.67 -29.64 -14.44
C ALA A 359 11.60 -30.45 -13.12
N PRO A 360 10.41 -30.60 -12.45
CA PRO A 360 9.09 -30.20 -12.95
C PRO A 360 8.67 -28.78 -12.62
N VAL A 361 9.42 -28.06 -11.80
CA VAL A 361 9.07 -26.70 -11.32
C VAL A 361 8.98 -25.70 -12.49
N MET A 362 9.81 -25.90 -13.50
CA MET A 362 9.81 -25.09 -14.73
C MET A 362 8.46 -25.01 -15.46
N GLU A 363 7.58 -25.98 -15.26
CA GLU A 363 6.24 -25.99 -15.88
C GLU A 363 5.28 -25.01 -15.19
N TRP A 364 5.60 -24.59 -13.98
CA TRP A 364 4.74 -23.78 -13.13
C TRP A 364 5.28 -22.36 -12.84
N GLU A 365 6.49 -22.06 -13.33
CA GLU A 365 7.13 -20.77 -13.20
C GLU A 365 7.17 -20.06 -14.56
N TRP A 366 6.50 -18.93 -14.68
CA TRP A 366 6.43 -18.13 -15.91
C TRP A 366 6.87 -16.70 -15.63
N GLY A 367 8.17 -16.46 -15.73
CA GLY A 367 8.76 -15.12 -15.56
C GLY A 367 9.18 -14.55 -16.89
N ALA A 368 8.83 -13.32 -17.17
CA ALA A 368 9.26 -12.58 -18.35
C ALA A 368 9.35 -11.09 -18.08
N GLY A 369 10.23 -10.42 -18.81
CA GLY A 369 10.30 -8.97 -18.86
C GLY A 369 10.63 -8.49 -20.25
N VAL A 370 10.21 -7.29 -20.55
CA VAL A 370 10.52 -6.57 -21.78
C VAL A 370 10.75 -5.11 -21.44
N ASP A 371 11.73 -4.55 -22.09
CA ASP A 371 12.08 -3.16 -22.08
C ASP A 371 12.29 -2.71 -23.53
N ARG A 372 11.90 -1.49 -23.87
CA ARG A 372 11.96 -0.94 -25.21
C ARG A 372 12.27 0.55 -25.22
N THR A 373 13.26 0.93 -26.02
CA THR A 373 13.67 2.33 -26.25
C THR A 373 12.67 3.14 -27.09
N ALA A 374 11.68 2.51 -27.72
CA ALA A 374 10.69 3.21 -28.54
C ALA A 374 9.30 2.68 -28.25
N GLY A 375 8.39 3.59 -27.89
CA GLY A 375 7.03 3.29 -27.50
C GLY A 375 6.31 2.30 -28.40
N VAL A 376 5.62 1.36 -27.79
CA VAL A 376 4.85 0.32 -28.50
C VAL A 376 3.64 0.97 -29.16
N THR A 377 3.80 1.37 -30.41
CA THR A 377 2.67 1.81 -31.24
C THR A 377 1.86 0.58 -31.66
N GLY A 378 0.87 0.21 -30.84
CA GLY A 378 -0.16 -0.78 -31.15
C GLY A 378 -0.11 -2.06 -30.32
N LEU A 379 -0.69 -2.01 -29.15
CA LEU A 379 -1.34 -3.16 -28.52
C LEU A 379 -2.80 -3.24 -28.98
#